data_f7a2a260553dd2282cb37d099c75288f
#
_entry.id   f7a2a260553dd2282cb37d099c75288f
#
_cell.length_a   1.000
_cell.length_b   1.000
_cell.length_c   1.000
_cell.angle_alpha   90.00
_cell.angle_beta   90.00
_cell.angle_gamma   90.00
#
_symmetry.space_group_name_H-M   'P 1'
#
loop_
_entity.id
_entity.type
_entity.pdbx_description
1 polymer ?
#
loop_
_entity_poly.entity_id
_entity_poly.type
_entity_poly.pdbx_seq_one_letter_code
_entity_poly.pdbx_strand_id
1 'polypeptide(L)'
;MKVDRKLLGRPIESKRRRMERREWKREASNGLGKIYNVLCQEESLEKKGILFVLHGMQGHIGKYRYLFEYMAKQGYVVCGMDMQGHGKSANIPGYFGDNSGWESMIHDIHRSLLQIKKWFPNLPVFLFGHSMGSFLARDYAASYGADLKGLLLSGTAGGSPVLLPVQGYLAVQKKLRGAKDDALKESILLAKYFNRHIPNPKSLSDWICTKEEVSQANGRDPLAVGFTLGAFADLLAALVRVNEYAEIKKLKDIPCFIFSGGADPVGEYGKGPASLYAMLKQLGNPKLKLHIFPKLRHEVLNEEVRPILLQEMTAFMEEVRQERN
;
A
#
# COMPACT_ATOMS: atom_id res chain seq x y z
N MET A 1 27.70 -49.62 -40.27
CA MET A 1 27.07 -49.30 -38.98
C MET A 1 26.13 -48.12 -39.17
N LYS A 2 24.82 -48.37 -39.21
CA LYS A 2 23.81 -47.33 -39.33
C LYS A 2 23.51 -46.83 -37.89
N VAL A 3 23.85 -45.58 -37.62
CA VAL A 3 23.54 -44.95 -36.33
C VAL A 3 22.05 -44.58 -36.32
N ASP A 4 21.33 -45.14 -35.33
CA ASP A 4 19.91 -44.98 -35.15
C ASP A 4 19.59 -43.55 -34.63
N ARG A 5 18.94 -42.72 -35.47
CA ARG A 5 18.58 -41.33 -35.21
C ARG A 5 17.35 -41.14 -34.29
N LYS A 6 16.94 -42.17 -33.55
CA LYS A 6 15.72 -42.15 -32.72
C LYS A 6 15.89 -41.70 -31.24
N LEU A 7 17.08 -41.22 -30.84
CA LEU A 7 17.36 -40.78 -29.46
C LEU A 7 17.57 -39.26 -29.31
N LEU A 8 17.15 -38.46 -30.29
CA LEU A 8 17.04 -37.02 -30.05
C LEU A 8 15.70 -36.76 -29.40
N GLY A 9 15.72 -36.64 -28.07
CA GLY A 9 14.57 -36.22 -27.26
C GLY A 9 13.93 -34.98 -27.87
N ARG A 10 12.58 -34.94 -27.87
CA ARG A 10 11.81 -33.76 -28.30
C ARG A 10 12.35 -32.53 -27.55
N PRO A 11 12.59 -31.40 -28.24
CA PRO A 11 12.99 -30.18 -27.55
C PRO A 11 11.93 -29.89 -26.48
N ILE A 12 12.36 -29.72 -25.24
CA ILE A 12 11.53 -29.21 -24.16
C ILE A 12 11.09 -27.82 -24.63
N GLU A 13 9.86 -27.72 -25.13
CA GLU A 13 9.25 -26.41 -25.41
C GLU A 13 9.35 -25.58 -24.13
N SER A 14 10.28 -24.66 -24.09
CA SER A 14 10.34 -23.66 -23.05
C SER A 14 9.02 -22.90 -23.10
N LYS A 15 8.12 -23.15 -22.15
CA LYS A 15 6.87 -22.39 -22.02
C LYS A 15 7.26 -20.92 -22.04
N ARG A 16 6.95 -20.22 -23.14
CA ARG A 16 7.22 -18.78 -23.26
C ARG A 16 6.57 -18.09 -22.08
N ARG A 17 7.35 -17.38 -21.29
CA ARG A 17 6.85 -16.57 -20.18
C ARG A 17 5.80 -15.62 -20.72
N ARG A 18 4.58 -15.72 -20.21
CA ARG A 18 3.44 -14.90 -20.64
C ARG A 18 2.88 -14.16 -19.44
N MET A 19 3.15 -12.87 -19.39
CA MET A 19 2.58 -11.97 -18.41
C MET A 19 1.13 -11.66 -18.78
N GLU A 20 0.19 -12.11 -17.96
CA GLU A 20 -1.23 -11.71 -18.04
C GLU A 20 -1.45 -10.47 -17.20
N ARG A 21 -2.17 -9.50 -17.76
CA ARG A 21 -2.71 -8.35 -17.04
C ARG A 21 -4.20 -8.27 -17.28
N ARG A 22 -5.00 -8.25 -16.19
CA ARG A 22 -6.45 -8.12 -16.22
C ARG A 22 -6.86 -6.86 -15.47
N GLU A 23 -7.79 -6.11 -16.06
CA GLU A 23 -8.36 -4.90 -15.47
C GLU A 23 -9.89 -5.04 -15.45
N TRP A 24 -10.52 -4.58 -14.37
CA TRP A 24 -11.99 -4.57 -14.26
C TRP A 24 -12.45 -3.47 -13.32
N LYS A 25 -13.73 -3.11 -13.43
CA LYS A 25 -14.39 -2.18 -12.51
C LYS A 25 -15.58 -2.86 -11.85
N ARG A 26 -15.88 -2.46 -10.62
CA ARG A 26 -17.07 -2.86 -9.88
C ARG A 26 -17.66 -1.67 -9.15
N GLU A 27 -18.94 -1.72 -8.79
CA GLU A 27 -19.59 -0.67 -8.02
C GLU A 27 -18.90 -0.49 -6.65
N ALA A 28 -18.64 0.76 -6.28
CA ALA A 28 -18.14 1.14 -4.98
C ALA A 28 -19.14 0.78 -3.87
N SER A 29 -18.65 0.45 -2.67
CA SER A 29 -19.49 0.04 -1.54
C SER A 29 -20.45 1.14 -1.07
N ASN A 30 -20.06 2.40 -1.26
CA ASN A 30 -20.87 3.57 -0.91
C ASN A 30 -21.74 4.10 -2.08
N GLY A 31 -21.78 3.41 -3.22
CA GLY A 31 -22.52 3.86 -4.39
C GLY A 31 -21.94 5.05 -5.15
N LEU A 32 -20.76 5.56 -4.77
CA LEU A 32 -20.12 6.72 -5.40
C LEU A 32 -19.25 6.31 -6.59
N GLY A 33 -19.85 5.64 -7.61
CA GLY A 33 -19.18 5.26 -8.83
C GLY A 33 -18.52 3.88 -8.76
N LYS A 34 -17.42 3.70 -9.52
CA LYS A 34 -16.81 2.38 -9.73
C LYS A 34 -15.37 2.34 -9.24
N ILE A 35 -15.02 1.25 -8.60
CA ILE A 35 -13.67 0.93 -8.16
C ILE A 35 -12.94 0.18 -9.29
N TYR A 36 -11.84 0.76 -9.76
CA TYR A 36 -10.92 0.16 -10.71
C TYR A 36 -9.98 -0.82 -10.02
N ASN A 37 -9.86 -2.01 -10.58
CA ASN A 37 -9.01 -3.07 -10.07
C ASN A 37 -8.08 -3.57 -11.18
N VAL A 38 -6.91 -4.08 -10.78
CA VAL A 38 -5.94 -4.69 -11.69
C VAL A 38 -5.35 -5.95 -11.06
N LEU A 39 -5.06 -6.92 -11.92
CA LEU A 39 -4.34 -8.15 -11.61
C LEU A 39 -3.21 -8.34 -12.61
N CYS A 40 -2.09 -8.84 -12.15
CA CYS A 40 -0.95 -9.24 -12.97
C CYS A 40 -0.41 -10.59 -12.47
N GLN A 41 -0.14 -11.53 -13.40
CA GLN A 41 0.47 -12.82 -13.08
C GLN A 41 1.31 -13.31 -14.25
N GLU A 42 2.26 -14.18 -13.96
CA GLU A 42 3.00 -14.95 -14.98
C GLU A 42 2.30 -16.31 -15.15
N GLU A 43 1.60 -16.50 -16.28
CA GLU A 43 0.73 -17.67 -16.49
C GLU A 43 1.48 -19.00 -16.41
N SER A 44 2.73 -19.03 -16.86
CA SER A 44 3.55 -20.25 -16.94
C SER A 44 4.06 -20.75 -15.59
N LEU A 45 3.97 -19.95 -14.52
CA LEU A 45 4.47 -20.30 -13.20
C LEU A 45 3.35 -20.83 -12.30
N GLU A 46 3.72 -21.78 -11.42
CA GLU A 46 2.89 -22.17 -10.29
C GLU A 46 2.64 -20.95 -9.37
N LYS A 47 1.40 -20.81 -8.87
CA LYS A 47 1.00 -19.69 -8.05
C LYS A 47 1.33 -19.99 -6.58
N LYS A 48 2.16 -19.13 -5.99
CA LYS A 48 2.63 -19.24 -4.61
C LYS A 48 1.74 -18.53 -3.60
N GLY A 49 1.04 -17.49 -4.02
CA GLY A 49 0.19 -16.68 -3.17
C GLY A 49 -0.34 -15.46 -3.91
N ILE A 50 -1.13 -14.67 -3.21
CA ILE A 50 -1.70 -13.40 -3.67
C ILE A 50 -0.99 -12.28 -2.93
N LEU A 51 -0.49 -11.27 -3.65
CA LEU A 51 -0.05 -9.98 -3.08
C LEU A 51 -1.06 -8.91 -3.46
N PHE A 52 -1.81 -8.39 -2.49
CA PHE A 52 -2.75 -7.30 -2.71
C PHE A 52 -2.12 -5.97 -2.31
N VAL A 53 -2.13 -4.99 -3.22
CA VAL A 53 -1.39 -3.72 -3.11
C VAL A 53 -2.35 -2.56 -2.88
N LEU A 54 -2.10 -1.76 -1.82
CA LEU A 54 -2.81 -0.54 -1.48
C LEU A 54 -1.87 0.67 -1.62
N HIS A 55 -2.24 1.61 -2.48
CA HIS A 55 -1.45 2.82 -2.75
C HIS A 55 -1.61 3.90 -1.68
N GLY A 56 -0.70 4.88 -1.69
CA GLY A 56 -0.73 6.03 -0.79
C GLY A 56 -1.67 7.17 -1.23
N MET A 57 -1.78 8.19 -0.38
CA MET A 57 -2.51 9.44 -0.63
C MET A 57 -2.08 10.04 -1.98
N GLN A 58 -3.04 10.57 -2.74
CA GLN A 58 -2.81 11.19 -4.06
C GLN A 58 -2.13 10.25 -5.08
N GLY A 59 -2.05 8.95 -4.77
CA GLY A 59 -1.50 7.94 -5.65
C GLY A 59 -2.57 7.19 -6.45
N HIS A 60 -2.12 6.20 -7.19
CA HIS A 60 -2.95 5.23 -7.89
C HIS A 60 -2.16 3.94 -8.13
N ILE A 61 -2.85 2.85 -8.41
CA ILE A 61 -2.22 1.52 -8.51
C ILE A 61 -1.22 1.42 -9.68
N GLY A 62 -1.37 2.23 -10.71
CA GLY A 62 -0.46 2.26 -11.85
C GLY A 62 0.99 2.62 -11.48
N LYS A 63 1.21 3.34 -10.37
CA LYS A 63 2.56 3.66 -9.87
C LYS A 63 3.35 2.43 -9.41
N TYR A 64 2.67 1.31 -9.16
CA TYR A 64 3.28 0.05 -8.68
C TYR A 64 3.53 -0.97 -9.79
N ARG A 65 3.47 -0.56 -11.08
CA ARG A 65 3.63 -1.48 -12.22
C ARG A 65 4.88 -2.37 -12.10
N TYR A 66 6.02 -1.82 -11.72
CA TYR A 66 7.26 -2.58 -11.58
C TYR A 66 7.20 -3.61 -10.44
N LEU A 67 6.50 -3.29 -9.32
CA LEU A 67 6.25 -4.24 -8.22
C LEU A 67 5.38 -5.40 -8.70
N PHE A 68 4.32 -5.08 -9.46
CA PHE A 68 3.45 -6.08 -10.07
C PHE A 68 4.23 -7.03 -10.97
N GLU A 69 5.02 -6.49 -11.90
CA GLU A 69 5.81 -7.29 -12.84
C GLU A 69 6.88 -8.12 -12.13
N TYR A 70 7.55 -7.54 -11.13
CA TYR A 70 8.58 -8.26 -10.37
C TYR A 70 7.98 -9.43 -9.59
N MET A 71 6.96 -9.20 -8.78
CA MET A 71 6.34 -10.22 -7.94
C MET A 71 5.61 -11.30 -8.77
N ALA A 72 5.00 -10.92 -9.90
CA ALA A 72 4.42 -11.89 -10.82
C ALA A 72 5.48 -12.85 -11.38
N LYS A 73 6.68 -12.36 -11.71
CA LYS A 73 7.83 -13.20 -12.11
C LYS A 73 8.37 -14.10 -11.00
N GLN A 74 8.03 -13.80 -9.72
CA GLN A 74 8.34 -14.66 -8.57
C GLN A 74 7.25 -15.74 -8.33
N GLY A 75 6.18 -15.75 -9.13
CA GLY A 75 5.07 -16.70 -9.00
C GLY A 75 3.90 -16.22 -8.13
N TYR A 76 3.84 -14.93 -7.82
CA TYR A 76 2.67 -14.38 -7.10
C TYR A 76 1.62 -13.85 -8.07
N VAL A 77 0.34 -14.00 -7.68
CA VAL A 77 -0.77 -13.25 -8.27
C VAL A 77 -0.78 -11.88 -7.62
N VAL A 78 -0.44 -10.84 -8.37
CA VAL A 78 -0.36 -9.48 -7.83
C VAL A 78 -1.60 -8.70 -8.21
N CYS A 79 -2.29 -8.17 -7.23
CA CYS A 79 -3.55 -7.46 -7.42
C CYS A 79 -3.51 -6.12 -6.70
N GLY A 80 -4.40 -5.23 -7.08
CA GLY A 80 -4.61 -3.98 -6.38
C GLY A 80 -5.77 -3.21 -6.99
N MET A 81 -6.08 -2.07 -6.39
CA MET A 81 -7.16 -1.22 -6.83
C MET A 81 -6.77 0.26 -6.70
N ASP A 82 -7.38 1.12 -7.50
CA ASP A 82 -7.45 2.53 -7.17
C ASP A 82 -8.54 2.71 -6.11
N MET A 83 -8.17 3.29 -4.97
CA MET A 83 -9.11 3.54 -3.88
C MET A 83 -10.12 4.62 -4.26
N GLN A 84 -11.27 4.64 -3.59
CA GLN A 84 -12.31 5.67 -3.81
C GLN A 84 -11.68 7.07 -3.84
N GLY A 85 -12.07 7.87 -4.81
CA GLY A 85 -11.56 9.23 -5.00
C GLY A 85 -10.18 9.32 -5.65
N HIS A 86 -9.54 8.20 -6.03
CA HIS A 86 -8.19 8.17 -6.60
C HIS A 86 -8.15 7.54 -7.99
N GLY A 87 -7.17 7.97 -8.80
CA GLY A 87 -6.86 7.36 -10.08
C GLY A 87 -8.08 7.16 -10.97
N LYS A 88 -8.26 5.95 -11.49
CA LYS A 88 -9.43 5.57 -12.33
C LYS A 88 -10.71 5.29 -11.53
N SER A 89 -10.67 5.39 -10.18
CA SER A 89 -11.81 5.34 -9.25
C SER A 89 -12.23 6.73 -8.77
N ALA A 90 -11.65 7.80 -9.30
CA ALA A 90 -11.94 9.18 -8.95
C ALA A 90 -13.23 9.66 -9.64
N ASN A 91 -14.39 9.16 -9.24
CA ASN A 91 -15.66 9.69 -9.71
C ASN A 91 -15.88 11.14 -9.25
N ILE A 92 -15.52 11.42 -8.00
CA ILE A 92 -15.29 12.76 -7.46
C ILE A 92 -13.85 12.77 -6.95
N PRO A 93 -12.93 13.55 -7.56
CA PRO A 93 -11.52 13.53 -7.18
C PRO A 93 -11.30 13.85 -5.71
N GLY A 94 -10.49 13.02 -5.05
CA GLY A 94 -10.10 13.21 -3.65
C GLY A 94 -11.23 13.12 -2.62
N TYR A 95 -12.41 12.63 -2.99
CA TYR A 95 -13.57 12.51 -2.12
C TYR A 95 -13.91 11.04 -1.84
N PHE A 96 -14.04 10.69 -0.56
CA PHE A 96 -14.30 9.30 -0.13
C PHE A 96 -15.78 9.03 0.15
N GLY A 97 -16.56 10.08 0.50
CA GLY A 97 -17.96 10.01 0.90
C GLY A 97 -18.28 11.03 1.98
N ASP A 98 -19.56 11.32 2.21
CA ASP A 98 -19.98 12.25 3.27
C ASP A 98 -19.82 11.62 4.65
N ASN A 99 -20.14 10.32 4.77
CA ASN A 99 -20.04 9.54 5.98
C ASN A 99 -19.39 8.19 5.68
N SER A 100 -18.56 7.70 6.60
CA SER A 100 -17.96 6.37 6.52
C SER A 100 -17.17 6.11 5.22
N GLY A 101 -16.55 7.13 4.63
CA GLY A 101 -15.78 6.98 3.39
C GLY A 101 -14.60 6.04 3.56
N TRP A 102 -13.94 6.09 4.71
CA TRP A 102 -12.84 5.20 5.05
C TRP A 102 -13.30 3.75 5.20
N GLU A 103 -14.36 3.50 5.94
CA GLU A 103 -14.95 2.17 6.12
C GLU A 103 -15.43 1.59 4.80
N SER A 104 -15.96 2.42 3.91
CA SER A 104 -16.32 2.01 2.54
C SER A 104 -15.12 1.53 1.75
N MET A 105 -13.94 2.17 1.89
CA MET A 105 -12.70 1.68 1.27
C MET A 105 -12.26 0.33 1.85
N ILE A 106 -12.39 0.11 3.17
CA ILE A 106 -12.11 -1.20 3.79
C ILE A 106 -13.04 -2.29 3.21
N HIS A 107 -14.35 -2.00 3.07
CA HIS A 107 -15.28 -2.92 2.43
C HIS A 107 -14.94 -3.16 0.96
N ASP A 108 -14.48 -2.15 0.24
CA ASP A 108 -14.06 -2.28 -1.16
C ASP A 108 -12.81 -3.15 -1.31
N ILE A 109 -11.84 -3.03 -0.41
CA ILE A 109 -10.69 -3.92 -0.33
C ILE A 109 -11.16 -5.36 -0.11
N HIS A 110 -12.05 -5.58 0.87
CA HIS A 110 -12.57 -6.91 1.19
C HIS A 110 -13.29 -7.55 0.00
N ARG A 111 -14.20 -6.82 -0.66
CA ARG A 111 -14.92 -7.31 -1.85
C ARG A 111 -13.96 -7.63 -3.01
N SER A 112 -12.91 -6.84 -3.20
CA SER A 112 -11.89 -7.11 -4.21
C SER A 112 -11.11 -8.40 -3.89
N LEU A 113 -10.67 -8.55 -2.65
CA LEU A 113 -9.97 -9.77 -2.20
C LEU A 113 -10.86 -11.02 -2.31
N LEU A 114 -12.13 -10.94 -1.92
CA LEU A 114 -13.08 -12.04 -2.11
C LEU A 114 -13.22 -12.44 -3.59
N GLN A 115 -13.24 -11.48 -4.51
CA GLN A 115 -13.27 -11.76 -5.94
C GLN A 115 -11.99 -12.47 -6.42
N ILE A 116 -10.82 -12.03 -5.95
CA ILE A 116 -9.53 -12.65 -6.28
C ILE A 116 -9.47 -14.09 -5.70
N LYS A 117 -9.89 -14.28 -4.45
CA LYS A 117 -9.94 -15.60 -3.81
C LYS A 117 -10.87 -16.58 -4.55
N LYS A 118 -11.92 -16.10 -5.20
CA LYS A 118 -12.77 -16.95 -6.08
C LYS A 118 -12.02 -17.42 -7.33
N TRP A 119 -11.15 -16.58 -7.90
CA TRP A 119 -10.34 -16.96 -9.06
C TRP A 119 -9.13 -17.82 -8.70
N PHE A 120 -8.60 -17.62 -7.48
CA PHE A 120 -7.42 -18.31 -6.96
C PHE A 120 -7.71 -18.84 -5.55
N PRO A 121 -8.53 -19.91 -5.42
CA PRO A 121 -8.85 -20.48 -4.13
C PRO A 121 -7.60 -21.08 -3.47
N ASN A 122 -7.58 -21.09 -2.14
CA ASN A 122 -6.53 -21.69 -1.31
C ASN A 122 -5.13 -21.05 -1.39
N LEU A 123 -4.95 -19.96 -2.14
CA LEU A 123 -3.69 -19.23 -2.11
C LEU A 123 -3.61 -18.34 -0.86
N PRO A 124 -2.46 -18.34 -0.16
CA PRO A 124 -2.23 -17.42 0.96
C PRO A 124 -2.24 -15.97 0.48
N VAL A 125 -2.84 -15.08 1.27
CA VAL A 125 -2.98 -13.66 0.95
C VAL A 125 -1.99 -12.84 1.75
N PHE A 126 -1.16 -12.07 1.07
CA PHE A 126 -0.32 -11.03 1.63
C PHE A 126 -0.89 -9.66 1.26
N LEU A 127 -0.93 -8.76 2.22
CA LEU A 127 -1.43 -7.40 2.03
C LEU A 127 -0.27 -6.42 2.14
N PHE A 128 -0.01 -5.68 1.06
CA PHE A 128 0.96 -4.59 1.04
C PHE A 128 0.25 -3.25 1.06
N GLY A 129 0.68 -2.34 1.94
CA GLY A 129 0.21 -0.97 1.99
C GLY A 129 1.35 0.04 2.08
N HIS A 130 1.26 1.12 1.29
CA HIS A 130 2.20 2.24 1.36
C HIS A 130 1.50 3.50 1.87
N SER A 131 2.11 4.21 2.83
CA SER A 131 1.58 5.49 3.35
C SER A 131 0.13 5.33 3.83
N MET A 132 -0.83 6.13 3.33
CA MET A 132 -2.27 5.93 3.58
C MET A 132 -2.70 4.48 3.35
N GLY A 133 -2.18 3.81 2.31
CA GLY A 133 -2.43 2.39 2.07
C GLY A 133 -1.93 1.49 3.20
N SER A 134 -0.91 1.89 3.96
CA SER A 134 -0.45 1.14 5.14
C SER A 134 -1.41 1.27 6.33
N PHE A 135 -2.10 2.41 6.44
CA PHE A 135 -3.15 2.60 7.46
C PHE A 135 -4.38 1.79 7.11
N LEU A 136 -4.79 1.79 5.82
CA LEU A 136 -5.85 0.91 5.31
C LEU A 136 -5.50 -0.57 5.51
N ALA A 137 -4.26 -0.97 5.27
CA ALA A 137 -3.82 -2.35 5.47
C ALA A 137 -3.89 -2.77 6.94
N ARG A 138 -3.50 -1.90 7.88
CA ARG A 138 -3.60 -2.14 9.33
C ARG A 138 -5.04 -2.23 9.78
N ASP A 139 -5.90 -1.33 9.34
CA ASP A 139 -7.33 -1.29 9.68
C ASP A 139 -8.08 -2.50 9.09
N TYR A 140 -7.78 -2.83 7.84
CA TYR A 140 -8.27 -4.06 7.21
C TYR A 140 -7.85 -5.31 7.99
N ALA A 141 -6.58 -5.40 8.36
CA ALA A 141 -6.05 -6.52 9.13
C ALA A 141 -6.66 -6.63 10.54
N ALA A 142 -6.99 -5.50 11.17
CA ALA A 142 -7.70 -5.49 12.46
C ALA A 142 -9.12 -6.06 12.35
N SER A 143 -9.75 -5.96 11.17
CA SER A 143 -11.14 -6.43 10.93
C SER A 143 -11.18 -7.81 10.26
N TYR A 144 -10.25 -8.12 9.37
CA TYR A 144 -10.24 -9.31 8.51
C TYR A 144 -8.90 -10.06 8.55
N GLY A 145 -8.11 -9.90 9.62
CA GLY A 145 -6.75 -10.43 9.72
C GLY A 145 -6.63 -11.94 9.62
N ALA A 146 -7.66 -12.70 10.03
CA ALA A 146 -7.69 -14.15 9.92
C ALA A 146 -7.52 -14.67 8.48
N ASP A 147 -7.86 -13.85 7.49
CA ASP A 147 -7.72 -14.17 6.07
C ASP A 147 -6.33 -13.85 5.50
N LEU A 148 -5.45 -13.22 6.29
CA LEU A 148 -4.15 -12.76 5.86
C LEU A 148 -3.04 -13.71 6.34
N LYS A 149 -2.15 -14.06 5.42
CA LYS A 149 -0.91 -14.79 5.75
C LYS A 149 0.20 -13.85 6.22
N GLY A 150 0.18 -12.58 5.81
CA GLY A 150 1.14 -11.58 6.27
C GLY A 150 0.87 -10.16 5.77
N LEU A 151 1.47 -9.19 6.47
CA LEU A 151 1.42 -7.76 6.16
C LEU A 151 2.79 -7.24 5.72
N LEU A 152 2.81 -6.34 4.74
CA LEU A 152 3.98 -5.57 4.33
C LEU A 152 3.60 -4.09 4.39
N LEU A 153 4.23 -3.33 5.28
CA LEU A 153 3.89 -1.93 5.58
C LEU A 153 5.06 -1.01 5.20
N SER A 154 4.82 -0.14 4.23
CA SER A 154 5.79 0.84 3.72
C SER A 154 5.41 2.25 4.13
N GLY A 155 6.35 3.00 4.71
CA GLY A 155 6.12 4.40 5.07
C GLY A 155 4.93 4.59 6.03
N THR A 156 4.75 3.65 6.97
CA THR A 156 3.67 3.74 7.97
C THR A 156 4.02 4.75 9.07
N ALA A 157 3.01 5.34 9.68
CA ALA A 157 3.18 6.29 10.78
C ALA A 157 2.85 5.66 12.15
N GLY A 158 3.44 6.20 13.20
CA GLY A 158 3.07 5.98 14.57
C GLY A 158 1.98 6.95 15.06
N GLY A 159 1.53 6.78 16.29
CA GLY A 159 0.69 7.75 16.97
C GLY A 159 1.51 8.97 17.40
N SER A 160 0.95 10.16 17.23
CA SER A 160 1.58 11.41 17.62
C SER A 160 0.57 12.32 18.33
N PRO A 161 0.91 12.97 19.45
CA PRO A 161 0.02 13.89 20.15
C PRO A 161 -0.49 15.05 19.28
N VAL A 162 0.26 15.40 18.21
CA VAL A 162 -0.13 16.48 17.28
C VAL A 162 -1.35 16.11 16.43
N LEU A 163 -1.65 14.82 16.27
CA LEU A 163 -2.75 14.37 15.42
C LEU A 163 -4.13 14.84 15.93
N LEU A 164 -4.35 14.84 17.26
CA LEU A 164 -5.63 15.22 17.85
C LEU A 164 -6.02 16.70 17.60
N PRO A 165 -5.13 17.69 17.85
CA PRO A 165 -5.44 19.08 17.49
C PRO A 165 -5.69 19.29 16.00
N VAL A 166 -4.94 18.62 15.13
CA VAL A 166 -5.15 18.72 13.66
C VAL A 166 -6.46 18.07 13.26
N GLN A 167 -6.84 16.96 13.87
CA GLN A 167 -8.15 16.32 13.66
C GLN A 167 -9.31 17.27 14.05
N GLY A 168 -9.20 17.93 15.22
CA GLY A 168 -10.17 18.94 15.65
C GLY A 168 -10.29 20.09 14.66
N TYR A 169 -9.16 20.62 14.17
CA TYR A 169 -9.14 21.66 13.14
C TYR A 169 -9.87 21.21 11.86
N LEU A 170 -9.54 20.03 11.33
CA LEU A 170 -10.17 19.51 10.11
C LEU A 170 -11.68 19.25 10.30
N ALA A 171 -12.10 18.78 11.46
CA ALA A 171 -13.52 18.58 11.76
C ALA A 171 -14.29 19.92 11.71
N VAL A 172 -13.71 21.00 12.24
CA VAL A 172 -14.28 22.35 12.17
C VAL A 172 -14.33 22.84 10.73
N GLN A 173 -13.23 22.69 9.96
CA GLN A 173 -13.20 23.11 8.55
C GLN A 173 -14.24 22.35 7.72
N LYS A 174 -14.33 21.01 7.90
CA LYS A 174 -15.34 20.17 7.25
C LYS A 174 -16.77 20.63 7.56
N LYS A 175 -17.04 21.03 8.80
CA LYS A 175 -18.36 21.54 9.21
C LYS A 175 -18.68 22.90 8.59
N LEU A 176 -17.70 23.80 8.48
CA LEU A 176 -17.90 25.16 7.99
C LEU A 176 -17.95 25.23 6.46
N ARG A 177 -17.11 24.47 5.76
CA ARG A 177 -16.89 24.53 4.32
C ARG A 177 -17.54 23.37 3.56
N GLY A 178 -17.85 22.27 4.24
CA GLY A 178 -18.40 21.07 3.64
C GLY A 178 -17.33 20.01 3.33
N ALA A 179 -17.76 18.73 3.29
CA ALA A 179 -16.85 17.59 3.10
C ALA A 179 -16.24 17.53 1.69
N LYS A 180 -16.93 18.08 0.69
CA LYS A 180 -16.49 18.10 -0.73
C LYS A 180 -15.58 19.26 -1.08
N ASP A 181 -15.44 20.25 -0.19
CA ASP A 181 -14.57 21.38 -0.43
C ASP A 181 -13.10 20.91 -0.53
N ASP A 182 -12.31 21.60 -1.36
CA ASP A 182 -10.92 21.26 -1.53
C ASP A 182 -10.12 21.51 -0.25
N ALA A 183 -9.09 20.70 -0.05
CA ALA A 183 -8.13 20.86 1.04
C ALA A 183 -6.75 21.29 0.53
N LEU A 184 -6.72 22.15 -0.50
CA LEU A 184 -5.47 22.61 -1.11
C LEU A 184 -4.57 23.33 -0.11
N LYS A 185 -5.16 24.22 0.71
CA LYS A 185 -4.42 24.95 1.75
C LYS A 185 -3.81 23.99 2.77
N GLU A 186 -4.59 23.04 3.24
CA GLU A 186 -4.18 22.02 4.20
C GLU A 186 -3.08 21.12 3.62
N SER A 187 -3.22 20.74 2.35
CA SER A 187 -2.22 19.96 1.59
C SER A 187 -0.88 20.70 1.48
N ILE A 188 -0.92 22.00 1.14
CA ILE A 188 0.29 22.83 1.05
C ILE A 188 0.96 22.98 2.41
N LEU A 189 0.20 23.20 3.49
CA LEU A 189 0.74 23.31 4.84
C LEU A 189 1.41 22.01 5.28
N LEU A 190 0.76 20.87 5.02
CA LEU A 190 1.31 19.54 5.31
C LEU A 190 2.60 19.29 4.52
N ALA A 191 2.62 19.60 3.23
CA ALA A 191 3.79 19.45 2.38
C ALA A 191 4.97 20.31 2.86
N LYS A 192 4.71 21.57 3.24
CA LYS A 192 5.73 22.45 3.85
C LYS A 192 6.24 21.89 5.19
N TYR A 193 5.37 21.37 6.03
CA TYR A 193 5.75 20.71 7.28
C TYR A 193 6.62 19.48 7.04
N PHE A 194 6.30 18.66 6.04
CA PHE A 194 7.11 17.49 5.70
C PHE A 194 8.47 17.88 5.09
N ASN A 195 8.53 18.97 4.36
CA ASN A 195 9.79 19.48 3.78
C ASN A 195 10.70 20.24 4.78
N ARG A 196 10.25 20.50 6.03
CA ARG A 196 10.94 21.39 6.98
C ARG A 196 12.40 21.03 7.30
N HIS A 197 12.78 19.77 7.14
CA HIS A 197 14.15 19.30 7.37
C HIS A 197 14.91 18.99 6.08
N ILE A 198 14.35 19.34 4.92
CA ILE A 198 15.03 19.19 3.63
C ILE A 198 15.73 20.50 3.31
N PRO A 199 17.05 20.49 3.16
CA PRO A 199 17.78 21.70 2.76
C PRO A 199 17.34 22.15 1.37
N ASN A 200 16.95 23.42 1.24
CA ASN A 200 16.57 24.06 -0.05
C ASN A 200 15.59 23.22 -0.90
N PRO A 201 14.37 22.91 -0.38
CA PRO A 201 13.42 22.10 -1.13
C PRO A 201 13.02 22.80 -2.42
N LYS A 202 13.04 22.09 -3.55
CA LYS A 202 12.71 22.59 -4.89
C LYS A 202 11.23 22.46 -5.21
N SER A 203 10.51 21.58 -4.54
CA SER A 203 9.10 21.31 -4.73
C SER A 203 8.39 20.98 -3.42
N LEU A 204 7.05 21.03 -3.44
CA LEU A 204 6.23 20.57 -2.30
C LEU A 204 6.30 19.04 -2.10
N SER A 205 6.84 18.30 -3.06
CA SER A 205 6.90 16.83 -3.06
C SER A 205 8.29 16.28 -2.72
N ASP A 206 9.27 17.11 -2.36
CA ASP A 206 10.64 16.64 -2.13
C ASP A 206 10.75 15.65 -0.97
N TRP A 207 9.88 15.77 0.03
CA TRP A 207 9.82 14.80 1.14
C TRP A 207 9.50 13.36 0.72
N ILE A 208 9.04 13.15 -0.51
CA ILE A 208 8.59 11.85 -1.01
C ILE A 208 9.77 10.94 -1.35
N CYS A 209 10.78 11.46 -2.08
CA CYS A 209 11.90 10.67 -2.60
C CYS A 209 13.18 11.52 -2.64
N THR A 210 14.35 10.88 -2.50
CA THR A 210 15.64 11.58 -2.66
C THR A 210 15.91 11.87 -4.14
N LYS A 211 15.29 11.14 -5.06
CA LYS A 211 15.39 11.34 -6.52
C LYS A 211 14.46 12.45 -6.96
N GLU A 212 15.04 13.53 -7.47
CA GLU A 212 14.29 14.71 -7.91
C GLU A 212 13.28 14.39 -9.02
N GLU A 213 13.63 13.52 -9.96
CA GLU A 213 12.74 13.10 -11.04
C GLU A 213 11.47 12.41 -10.53
N VAL A 214 11.54 11.65 -9.42
CA VAL A 214 10.37 11.01 -8.79
C VAL A 214 9.47 12.06 -8.15
N SER A 215 10.06 13.01 -7.41
CA SER A 215 9.32 14.10 -6.76
C SER A 215 8.63 14.99 -7.79
N GLN A 216 9.29 15.31 -8.90
CA GLN A 216 8.71 16.08 -9.99
C GLN A 216 7.62 15.32 -10.75
N ALA A 217 7.81 14.02 -11.00
CA ALA A 217 6.83 13.18 -11.68
C ALA A 217 5.51 13.10 -10.88
N ASN A 218 5.57 13.05 -9.54
CA ASN A 218 4.38 13.08 -8.70
C ASN A 218 3.54 14.35 -8.91
N GLY A 219 4.18 15.50 -9.05
CA GLY A 219 3.48 16.77 -9.29
C GLY A 219 2.88 16.93 -10.70
N ARG A 220 3.29 16.09 -11.65
CA ARG A 220 2.82 16.13 -13.07
C ARG A 220 1.89 14.98 -13.43
N ASP A 221 1.63 14.07 -12.51
CA ASP A 221 0.79 12.90 -12.75
C ASP A 221 -0.69 13.30 -12.84
N PRO A 222 -1.34 13.13 -14.01
CA PRO A 222 -2.74 13.54 -14.20
C PRO A 222 -3.74 12.69 -13.40
N LEU A 223 -3.31 11.54 -12.87
CA LEU A 223 -4.12 10.68 -12.00
C LEU A 223 -3.88 10.96 -10.51
N ALA A 224 -2.90 11.82 -10.16
CA ALA A 224 -2.72 12.30 -8.80
C ALA A 224 -3.76 13.38 -8.51
N VAL A 225 -4.62 13.13 -7.53
CA VAL A 225 -5.73 14.02 -7.19
C VAL A 225 -5.53 14.64 -5.81
N GLY A 226 -5.87 15.93 -5.67
CA GLY A 226 -5.93 16.59 -4.37
C GLY A 226 -7.03 16.01 -3.48
N PHE A 227 -6.89 16.15 -2.16
CA PHE A 227 -7.91 15.71 -1.22
C PHE A 227 -8.96 16.80 -1.00
N THR A 228 -10.19 16.34 -0.71
CA THR A 228 -11.22 17.16 -0.09
C THR A 228 -11.03 17.22 1.43
N LEU A 229 -11.66 18.19 2.08
CA LEU A 229 -11.64 18.29 3.56
C LEU A 229 -12.19 17.03 4.23
N GLY A 230 -13.22 16.40 3.64
CA GLY A 230 -13.77 15.13 4.12
C GLY A 230 -12.73 14.02 4.10
N ALA A 231 -12.03 13.85 2.98
CA ALA A 231 -11.01 12.81 2.83
C ALA A 231 -9.81 13.01 3.78
N PHE A 232 -9.39 14.26 3.99
CA PHE A 232 -8.34 14.58 4.98
C PHE A 232 -8.77 14.25 6.40
N ALA A 233 -10.01 14.61 6.76
CA ALA A 233 -10.55 14.32 8.08
C ALA A 233 -10.66 12.80 8.33
N ASP A 234 -11.13 12.05 7.32
CA ASP A 234 -11.26 10.59 7.39
C ASP A 234 -9.88 9.92 7.51
N LEU A 235 -8.88 10.35 6.71
CA LEU A 235 -7.51 9.86 6.79
C LEU A 235 -6.91 10.08 8.18
N LEU A 236 -7.10 11.29 8.75
CA LEU A 236 -6.51 11.61 10.04
C LEU A 236 -7.20 10.86 11.19
N ALA A 237 -8.52 10.70 11.12
CA ALA A 237 -9.28 9.89 12.08
C ALA A 237 -8.81 8.42 12.05
N ALA A 238 -8.62 7.88 10.84
CA ALA A 238 -8.09 6.53 10.68
C ALA A 238 -6.65 6.40 11.21
N LEU A 239 -5.78 7.39 10.95
CA LEU A 239 -4.41 7.39 11.46
C LEU A 239 -4.37 7.40 13.00
N VAL A 240 -5.25 8.14 13.65
CA VAL A 240 -5.40 8.11 15.12
C VAL A 240 -5.83 6.70 15.56
N ARG A 241 -6.93 6.18 15.00
CA ARG A 241 -7.51 4.88 15.34
C ARG A 241 -6.52 3.72 15.18
N VAL A 242 -5.86 3.58 14.04
CA VAL A 242 -4.95 2.44 13.81
C VAL A 242 -3.72 2.43 14.72
N ASN A 243 -3.45 3.54 15.42
CA ASN A 243 -2.39 3.65 16.41
C ASN A 243 -2.87 3.43 17.85
N GLU A 244 -4.17 3.21 18.08
CA GLU A 244 -4.69 2.80 19.38
C GLU A 244 -4.17 1.38 19.72
N TYR A 245 -3.83 1.17 20.99
CA TYR A 245 -3.33 -0.13 21.46
C TYR A 245 -4.29 -1.27 21.16
N ALA A 246 -5.60 -1.02 21.29
CA ALA A 246 -6.64 -2.02 21.00
C ALA A 246 -6.62 -2.48 19.53
N GLU A 247 -6.36 -1.56 18.59
CA GLU A 247 -6.29 -1.87 17.16
C GLU A 247 -4.97 -2.58 16.81
N ILE A 248 -3.85 -2.12 17.36
CA ILE A 248 -2.54 -2.78 17.17
C ILE A 248 -2.56 -4.20 17.72
N LYS A 249 -3.22 -4.44 18.86
CA LYS A 249 -3.35 -5.76 19.47
C LYS A 249 -4.02 -6.78 18.55
N LYS A 250 -4.94 -6.37 17.68
CA LYS A 250 -5.60 -7.25 16.71
C LYS A 250 -4.64 -7.79 15.64
N LEU A 251 -3.48 -7.13 15.44
CA LEU A 251 -2.46 -7.53 14.47
C LEU A 251 -1.44 -8.53 15.05
N LYS A 252 -1.52 -8.87 16.33
CA LYS A 252 -0.48 -9.60 17.06
C LYS A 252 -0.10 -10.95 16.45
N ASP A 253 -1.04 -11.63 15.80
CA ASP A 253 -0.84 -12.97 15.24
C ASP A 253 -0.52 -12.96 13.74
N ILE A 254 -0.43 -11.77 13.11
CA ILE A 254 -0.19 -11.62 11.67
C ILE A 254 1.29 -11.32 11.44
N PRO A 255 2.06 -12.17 10.74
CA PRO A 255 3.42 -11.86 10.33
C PRO A 255 3.52 -10.50 9.66
N CYS A 256 4.49 -9.67 10.06
CA CYS A 256 4.55 -8.29 9.58
C CYS A 256 5.97 -7.87 9.22
N PHE A 257 6.16 -7.37 7.99
CA PHE A 257 7.37 -6.69 7.54
C PHE A 257 7.10 -5.20 7.41
N ILE A 258 7.76 -4.40 8.25
CA ILE A 258 7.66 -2.95 8.30
C ILE A 258 8.94 -2.36 7.70
N PHE A 259 8.82 -1.44 6.75
CA PHE A 259 9.98 -0.74 6.20
C PHE A 259 9.68 0.71 5.88
N SER A 260 10.68 1.58 6.04
CA SER A 260 10.54 3.02 5.86
C SER A 260 11.89 3.67 5.60
N GLY A 261 11.86 4.88 5.07
CA GLY A 261 13.04 5.74 5.06
C GLY A 261 13.32 6.33 6.44
N GLY A 262 14.60 6.44 6.80
CA GLY A 262 15.03 7.11 8.03
C GLY A 262 14.93 8.64 7.96
N ALA A 263 14.71 9.21 6.77
CA ALA A 263 14.41 10.62 6.55
C ALA A 263 12.93 10.86 6.17
N ASP A 264 12.07 9.85 6.35
CA ASP A 264 10.63 9.93 6.09
C ASP A 264 9.91 10.73 7.19
N PRO A 265 9.35 11.93 6.88
CA PRO A 265 8.65 12.74 7.87
C PRO A 265 7.29 12.15 8.30
N VAL A 266 6.66 11.31 7.48
CA VAL A 266 5.39 10.63 7.80
C VAL A 266 5.61 9.61 8.90
N GLY A 267 6.70 8.86 8.82
CA GLY A 267 7.12 7.90 9.84
C GLY A 267 7.88 8.53 11.01
N GLU A 268 7.84 9.86 11.17
CA GLU A 268 8.59 10.59 12.21
C GLU A 268 10.09 10.23 12.21
N TYR A 269 10.66 10.19 10.99
CA TYR A 269 12.08 9.86 10.79
C TYR A 269 12.46 8.48 11.34
N GLY A 270 11.58 7.48 11.08
CA GLY A 270 11.74 6.09 11.48
C GLY A 270 11.20 5.75 12.88
N LYS A 271 10.83 6.74 13.71
CA LYS A 271 10.31 6.50 15.07
C LYS A 271 8.94 5.79 15.05
N GLY A 272 8.03 6.21 14.17
CA GLY A 272 6.70 5.62 14.05
C GLY A 272 6.73 4.14 13.69
N PRO A 273 7.41 3.72 12.60
CA PRO A 273 7.61 2.32 12.26
C PRO A 273 8.29 1.50 13.37
N ALA A 274 9.31 2.07 14.03
CA ALA A 274 10.00 1.41 15.15
C ALA A 274 9.09 1.22 16.37
N SER A 275 8.23 2.19 16.68
CA SER A 275 7.24 2.08 17.76
C SER A 275 6.21 0.99 17.47
N LEU A 276 5.66 0.92 16.26
CA LEU A 276 4.74 -0.16 15.85
C LEU A 276 5.42 -1.53 15.96
N TYR A 277 6.64 -1.66 15.47
CA TYR A 277 7.43 -2.88 15.60
C TYR A 277 7.62 -3.29 17.07
N ALA A 278 8.01 -2.36 17.93
CA ALA A 278 8.22 -2.62 19.35
C ALA A 278 6.94 -3.10 20.05
N MET A 279 5.79 -2.46 19.75
CA MET A 279 4.49 -2.88 20.31
C MET A 279 4.10 -4.28 19.82
N LEU A 280 4.21 -4.58 18.54
CA LEU A 280 3.90 -5.90 18.00
C LEU A 280 4.84 -6.98 18.59
N LYS A 281 6.11 -6.64 18.81
CA LYS A 281 7.07 -7.54 19.48
C LYS A 281 6.67 -7.82 20.93
N GLN A 282 6.27 -6.81 21.69
CA GLN A 282 5.76 -6.98 23.06
C GLN A 282 4.49 -7.82 23.12
N LEU A 283 3.63 -7.73 22.09
CA LEU A 283 2.41 -8.53 21.97
C LEU A 283 2.68 -9.99 21.53
N GLY A 284 3.94 -10.36 21.30
CA GLY A 284 4.34 -11.72 20.92
C GLY A 284 4.09 -12.08 19.46
N ASN A 285 4.11 -11.09 18.55
CA ASN A 285 3.92 -11.38 17.13
C ASN A 285 4.92 -12.44 16.65
N PRO A 286 4.47 -13.50 15.95
CA PRO A 286 5.30 -14.68 15.65
C PRO A 286 6.42 -14.39 14.65
N LYS A 287 6.24 -13.40 13.79
CA LYS A 287 7.21 -13.09 12.72
C LYS A 287 7.22 -11.61 12.39
N LEU A 288 8.22 -10.92 12.87
CA LEU A 288 8.41 -9.49 12.65
C LEU A 288 9.73 -9.20 11.95
N LYS A 289 9.67 -8.32 10.94
CA LYS A 289 10.86 -7.72 10.33
C LYS A 289 10.69 -6.20 10.31
N LEU A 290 11.76 -5.47 10.63
CA LEU A 290 11.84 -4.02 10.50
C LEU A 290 13.08 -3.66 9.70
N HIS A 291 12.93 -2.79 8.68
CA HIS A 291 14.05 -2.22 7.96
C HIS A 291 13.86 -0.70 7.81
N ILE A 292 14.69 0.08 8.47
CA ILE A 292 14.73 1.53 8.30
C ILE A 292 15.97 1.87 7.45
N PHE A 293 15.73 2.40 6.25
CA PHE A 293 16.78 2.79 5.31
C PHE A 293 17.30 4.18 5.67
N PRO A 294 18.52 4.33 6.22
CA PRO A 294 19.07 5.63 6.59
C PRO A 294 19.07 6.59 5.40
N LYS A 295 18.76 7.88 5.66
CA LYS A 295 18.76 8.97 4.67
C LYS A 295 17.73 8.88 3.54
N LEU A 296 17.03 7.75 3.33
CA LEU A 296 15.97 7.65 2.34
C LEU A 296 14.68 8.26 2.86
N ARG A 297 13.87 8.76 1.93
CA ARG A 297 12.61 9.46 2.21
C ARG A 297 11.42 8.48 2.18
N HIS A 298 10.24 8.99 1.94
CA HIS A 298 8.98 8.28 2.12
C HIS A 298 8.77 7.09 1.17
N GLU A 299 9.03 7.28 -0.13
CA GLU A 299 8.80 6.24 -1.16
C GLU A 299 10.03 5.36 -1.38
N VAL A 300 10.44 4.55 -0.39
CA VAL A 300 11.64 3.70 -0.47
C VAL A 300 11.64 2.74 -1.67
N LEU A 301 10.47 2.34 -2.17
CA LEU A 301 10.34 1.55 -3.39
C LEU A 301 10.68 2.33 -4.67
N ASN A 302 10.84 3.63 -4.62
CA ASN A 302 11.31 4.46 -5.72
C ASN A 302 12.77 4.90 -5.57
N GLU A 303 13.40 4.52 -4.47
CA GLU A 303 14.82 4.79 -4.16
C GLU A 303 15.76 3.74 -4.78
N GLU A 304 17.06 3.94 -4.64
CA GLU A 304 18.09 3.03 -5.18
C GLU A 304 18.05 1.64 -4.57
N VAL A 305 17.56 1.53 -3.35
CA VAL A 305 17.41 0.26 -2.60
C VAL A 305 16.29 -0.64 -3.13
N ARG A 306 15.52 -0.21 -4.11
CA ARG A 306 14.41 -0.98 -4.68
C ARG A 306 14.75 -2.45 -4.97
N PRO A 307 15.86 -2.80 -5.63
CA PRO A 307 16.16 -4.21 -5.91
C PRO A 307 16.35 -5.03 -4.64
N ILE A 308 17.04 -4.49 -3.65
CA ILE A 308 17.27 -5.13 -2.34
C ILE A 308 15.94 -5.30 -1.61
N LEU A 309 15.14 -4.23 -1.55
CA LEU A 309 13.86 -4.25 -0.87
C LEU A 309 12.88 -5.27 -1.50
N LEU A 310 12.83 -5.37 -2.83
CA LEU A 310 12.00 -6.36 -3.52
C LEU A 310 12.44 -7.81 -3.21
N GLN A 311 13.75 -8.05 -3.09
CA GLN A 311 14.28 -9.35 -2.65
C GLN A 311 13.89 -9.63 -1.20
N GLU A 312 13.99 -8.67 -0.29
CA GLU A 312 13.59 -8.81 1.11
C GLU A 312 12.09 -9.06 1.27
N MET A 313 11.25 -8.37 0.50
CA MET A 313 9.80 -8.62 0.47
C MET A 313 9.51 -10.05 0.01
N THR A 314 10.16 -10.50 -1.06
CA THR A 314 10.00 -11.87 -1.58
C THR A 314 10.45 -12.90 -0.55
N ALA A 315 11.63 -12.72 0.03
CA ALA A 315 12.17 -13.64 1.05
C ALA A 315 11.23 -13.74 2.27
N PHE A 316 10.73 -12.61 2.77
CA PHE A 316 9.77 -12.60 3.87
C PHE A 316 8.48 -13.36 3.52
N MET A 317 7.91 -13.10 2.34
CA MET A 317 6.69 -13.79 1.91
C MET A 317 6.90 -15.30 1.73
N GLU A 318 8.05 -15.73 1.18
CA GLU A 318 8.39 -17.15 1.05
C GLU A 318 8.57 -17.83 2.41
N GLU A 319 9.26 -17.21 3.33
CA GLU A 319 9.49 -17.69 4.69
C GLU A 319 8.16 -17.88 5.42
N VAL A 320 7.31 -16.85 5.43
CA VAL A 320 5.98 -16.90 6.07
C VAL A 320 5.06 -17.93 5.40
N ARG A 321 5.14 -18.08 4.07
CA ARG A 321 4.35 -19.06 3.33
C ARG A 321 4.69 -20.51 3.70
N GLN A 322 5.97 -20.80 3.96
CA GLN A 322 6.47 -22.13 4.28
C GLN A 322 6.19 -22.53 5.74
N GLU A 323 6.02 -21.58 6.63
CA GLU A 323 5.60 -21.86 8.01
C GLU A 323 4.19 -22.47 7.98
N ARG A 324 4.09 -23.75 8.41
CA ARG A 324 2.79 -24.43 8.59
C ARG A 324 2.09 -23.78 9.78
N ASN A 325 0.82 -23.44 9.60
CA ASN A 325 -0.06 -23.02 10.70
C ASN A 325 -0.21 -24.14 11.73
#